data_98b84eadf3b82a53c6761aab0bfbba29
#
_entry.id   98b84eadf3b82a53c6761aab0bfbba29
#
_cell.length_a   1.000
_cell.length_b   1.000
_cell.length_c   1.000
_cell.angle_alpha   90.00
_cell.angle_beta   90.00
_cell.angle_gamma   90.00
#
_symmetry.space_group_name_H-M   'P 1'
#
loop_
_entity.id
_entity.type
_entity.pdbx_description
1 polymer ?
#
loop_
_entity_poly.entity_id
_entity_poly.type
_entity_poly.pdbx_seq_one_letter_code
_entity_poly.pdbx_strand_id
1 'polypeptide(L)'
;MIYRMMSYPAANALVVRRVYSTLKDSCFTDLLWAIDRLGVTKYWKATTNPLKLEYTPTGQVILFRGMDDPLKITSIAVRHGYLCWVWIEEAYQITDESDFDKLMMSIRGKIPQSSGLFKQVTLTFNPWRENWIKTRFFDNPDDSIFL
;
A
#
# COMPACT_ATOMS: atom_id res chain seq x y z
N MET A 1 8.35 4.31 2.35
CA MET A 1 6.98 4.89 2.31
C MET A 1 6.89 6.21 3.06
N ILE A 2 7.19 6.32 4.34
CA ILE A 2 7.02 7.54 5.17
C ILE A 2 7.70 8.78 4.58
N TYR A 3 9.01 8.72 4.30
CA TYR A 3 9.74 9.84 3.69
C TYR A 3 9.10 10.30 2.37
N ARG A 4 8.72 9.35 1.53
CA ARG A 4 8.10 9.63 0.24
C ARG A 4 6.74 10.34 0.37
N MET A 5 5.91 9.95 1.33
CA MET A 5 4.64 10.63 1.59
C MET A 5 4.84 12.09 2.01
N MET A 6 5.83 12.37 2.84
CA MET A 6 6.15 13.74 3.24
C MET A 6 6.65 14.60 2.06
N SER A 7 7.28 13.98 1.05
CA SER A 7 7.79 14.68 -0.15
C SER A 7 6.72 14.96 -1.20
N TYR A 8 5.57 14.28 -1.15
CA TYR A 8 4.50 14.38 -2.16
C TYR A 8 3.14 14.65 -1.49
N PRO A 9 2.79 15.91 -1.22
CA PRO A 9 1.67 16.31 -0.34
C PRO A 9 0.27 15.81 -0.74
N ALA A 10 0.05 15.37 -1.98
CA ALA A 10 -1.24 14.86 -2.44
C ALA A 10 -1.28 13.33 -2.58
N ALA A 11 -0.18 12.64 -2.25
CA ALA A 11 -0.10 11.18 -2.37
C ALA A 11 -0.57 10.49 -1.10
N ASN A 12 -1.46 9.51 -1.24
CA ASN A 12 -1.86 8.59 -0.19
C ASN A 12 -1.36 7.19 -0.50
N ALA A 13 -1.32 6.34 0.52
CA ALA A 13 -0.85 4.98 0.40
C ALA A 13 -1.84 3.95 0.97
N LEU A 14 -1.74 2.74 0.49
CA LEU A 14 -2.46 1.57 0.95
C LEU A 14 -1.47 0.47 1.30
N VAL A 15 -1.63 -0.14 2.44
CA VAL A 15 -0.89 -1.35 2.85
C VAL A 15 -1.86 -2.52 2.92
N VAL A 16 -1.48 -3.61 2.28
CA VAL A 16 -2.33 -4.80 2.13
C VAL A 16 -1.58 -6.05 2.61
N ARG A 17 -2.29 -6.90 3.32
CA ARG A 17 -1.93 -8.31 3.55
C ARG A 17 -3.10 -9.22 3.24
N ARG A 18 -2.84 -10.52 3.14
CA ARG A 18 -3.92 -11.51 3.00
C ARG A 18 -4.93 -11.41 4.14
N VAL A 19 -4.47 -11.29 5.38
CA VAL A 19 -5.30 -11.28 6.59
C VAL A 19 -5.15 -9.96 7.33
N TYR A 20 -6.26 -9.25 7.56
CA TYR A 20 -6.26 -7.92 8.19
C TYR A 20 -5.65 -7.90 9.59
N SER A 21 -5.97 -8.89 10.42
CA SER A 21 -5.52 -8.93 11.83
C SER A 21 -3.99 -8.96 11.97
N THR A 22 -3.26 -9.45 10.96
CA THR A 22 -1.79 -9.53 10.98
C THR A 22 -1.10 -8.20 10.67
N LEU A 23 -1.81 -7.22 10.14
CA LEU A 23 -1.25 -5.91 9.75
C LEU A 23 -0.76 -5.10 10.93
N LYS A 24 -1.41 -5.22 12.09
CA LYS A 24 -1.07 -4.44 13.29
C LYS A 24 0.33 -4.74 13.79
N ASP A 25 0.65 -6.01 13.91
CA ASP A 25 1.91 -6.50 14.49
C ASP A 25 3.04 -6.61 13.45
N SER A 26 2.79 -6.24 12.19
CA SER A 26 3.76 -6.20 11.09
C SER A 26 3.84 -4.79 10.51
N CYS A 27 3.31 -4.58 9.32
CA CYS A 27 3.44 -3.34 8.55
C CYS A 27 3.10 -2.06 9.33
N PHE A 28 2.08 -2.10 10.20
CA PHE A 28 1.71 -0.92 10.99
C PHE A 28 2.79 -0.57 12.00
N THR A 29 3.30 -1.57 12.72
CA THR A 29 4.41 -1.41 13.67
C THR A 29 5.70 -0.98 12.97
N ASP A 30 6.02 -1.56 11.80
CA ASP A 30 7.20 -1.18 11.00
C ASP A 30 7.14 0.28 10.54
N LEU A 31 5.96 0.74 10.12
CA LEU A 31 5.79 2.13 9.72
C LEU A 31 5.85 3.10 10.91
N LEU A 32 5.36 2.72 12.08
CA LEU A 32 5.53 3.50 13.31
C LEU A 32 7.01 3.60 13.70
N TRP A 33 7.74 2.49 13.63
CA TRP A 33 9.18 2.49 13.84
C TRP A 33 9.91 3.40 12.85
N ALA A 34 9.53 3.37 11.57
CA ALA A 34 10.11 4.25 10.56
C ALA A 34 9.83 5.74 10.84
N ILE A 35 8.62 6.08 11.30
CA ILE A 35 8.23 7.45 11.70
C ILE A 35 9.11 7.92 12.86
N ASP A 36 9.32 7.07 13.86
CA ASP A 36 10.14 7.38 15.02
C ASP A 36 11.62 7.56 14.62
N ARG A 37 12.17 6.64 13.83
CA ARG A 37 13.56 6.71 13.34
C ARG A 37 13.85 7.95 12.49
N LEU A 38 12.85 8.46 11.77
CA LEU A 38 12.97 9.71 11.02
C LEU A 38 12.79 10.96 11.90
N GLY A 39 12.47 10.81 13.17
CA GLY A 39 12.25 11.93 14.10
C GLY A 39 11.03 12.80 13.77
N VAL A 40 10.02 12.22 13.09
CA VAL A 40 8.85 12.95 12.58
C VAL A 40 7.55 12.59 13.30
N THR A 41 7.61 11.88 14.42
CA THR A 41 6.46 11.37 15.18
C THR A 41 5.41 12.45 15.48
N LYS A 42 5.82 13.68 15.79
CA LYS A 42 4.91 14.79 16.07
C LYS A 42 3.98 15.18 14.91
N TYR A 43 4.30 14.78 13.69
CA TYR A 43 3.52 15.06 12.49
C TYR A 43 2.59 13.92 12.09
N TRP A 44 2.65 12.79 12.77
CA TRP A 44 1.87 11.61 12.43
C TRP A 44 0.89 11.23 13.53
N LYS A 45 -0.34 10.97 13.15
CA LYS A 45 -1.39 10.45 14.02
C LYS A 45 -1.66 9.00 13.65
N ALA A 46 -1.55 8.12 14.64
CA ALA A 46 -1.84 6.70 14.48
C ALA A 46 -3.22 6.38 15.08
N THR A 47 -4.00 5.58 14.35
CA THR A 47 -5.29 5.04 14.78
C THR A 47 -5.25 3.53 14.64
N THR A 48 -5.71 2.81 15.65
CA THR A 48 -5.67 1.34 15.68
C THR A 48 -7.00 0.68 15.33
N ASN A 49 -8.10 1.43 15.32
CA ASN A 49 -9.41 0.91 14.92
C ASN A 49 -10.23 1.99 14.18
N PRO A 50 -10.32 1.93 12.83
CA PRO A 50 -9.53 1.07 11.94
C PRO A 50 -8.05 1.48 11.91
N LEU A 51 -7.15 0.56 11.49
CA LEU A 51 -5.73 0.88 11.32
C LEU A 51 -5.56 1.99 10.28
N LYS A 52 -4.90 3.07 10.68
CA LYS A 52 -4.62 4.24 9.82
C LYS A 52 -3.44 5.03 10.38
N LEU A 53 -2.58 5.50 9.51
CA LEU A 53 -1.61 6.56 9.81
C LEU A 53 -2.00 7.81 9.03
N GLU A 54 -1.96 8.96 9.68
CA GLU A 54 -2.30 10.25 9.08
C GLU A 54 -1.16 11.25 9.28
N TYR A 55 -0.68 11.80 8.18
CA TYR A 55 0.29 12.89 8.18
C TYR A 55 -0.46 14.21 8.36
N THR A 56 -0.43 14.75 9.56
CA THR A 56 -1.28 15.88 9.98
C THR A 56 -1.06 17.19 9.22
N PRO A 57 0.17 17.52 8.74
CA PRO A 57 0.37 18.79 8.02
C PRO A 57 -0.42 18.91 6.71
N THR A 58 -0.72 17.77 6.05
CA THR A 58 -1.40 17.76 4.73
C THR A 58 -2.66 16.91 4.70
N GLY A 59 -2.93 16.15 5.77
CA GLY A 59 -4.08 15.25 5.84
C GLY A 59 -3.95 13.96 5.01
N GLN A 60 -2.75 13.66 4.53
CA GLN A 60 -2.48 12.40 3.80
C GLN A 60 -2.64 11.20 4.72
N VAL A 61 -3.05 10.07 4.15
CA VAL A 61 -3.28 8.85 4.92
C VAL A 61 -2.58 7.64 4.34
N ILE A 62 -2.14 6.76 5.23
CA ILE A 62 -1.81 5.36 4.92
C ILE A 62 -2.95 4.51 5.46
N LEU A 63 -3.65 3.85 4.56
CA LEU A 63 -4.75 2.93 4.87
C LEU A 63 -4.23 1.51 4.94
N PHE A 64 -4.88 0.68 5.76
CA PHE A 64 -4.53 -0.73 5.94
C PHE A 64 -5.76 -1.58 5.62
N ARG A 65 -5.59 -2.63 4.78
CA ARG A 65 -6.68 -3.52 4.36
C ARG A 65 -6.21 -4.97 4.31
N GLY A 66 -7.08 -5.87 4.74
CA GLY A 66 -6.92 -7.30 4.49
C GLY A 66 -7.66 -7.70 3.21
N MET A 67 -7.18 -8.72 2.52
CA MET A 67 -7.88 -9.32 1.39
C MET A 67 -8.94 -10.35 1.83
N ASP A 68 -9.00 -10.63 3.13
CA ASP A 68 -10.04 -11.45 3.77
C ASP A 68 -11.42 -10.78 3.82
N ASP A 69 -11.50 -9.48 3.50
CA ASP A 69 -12.75 -8.74 3.37
C ASP A 69 -12.83 -8.03 1.99
N PRO A 70 -13.36 -8.71 0.96
CA PRO A 70 -13.45 -8.15 -0.40
C PRO A 70 -14.23 -6.83 -0.49
N LEU A 71 -15.22 -6.62 0.38
CA LEU A 71 -16.02 -5.39 0.38
C LEU A 71 -15.20 -4.17 0.82
N LYS A 72 -14.28 -4.35 1.75
CA LYS A 72 -13.38 -3.28 2.21
C LYS A 72 -12.30 -2.94 1.19
N ILE A 73 -11.94 -3.87 0.31
CA ILE A 73 -10.99 -3.62 -0.77
C ILE A 73 -11.64 -2.83 -1.90
N THR A 74 -12.89 -3.13 -2.26
CA THR A 74 -13.57 -2.48 -3.38
C THR A 74 -14.02 -1.06 -3.10
N SER A 75 -14.05 -0.63 -1.84
CA SER A 75 -14.53 0.69 -1.39
C SER A 75 -13.41 1.59 -0.83
N ILE A 76 -12.19 1.46 -1.33
CA ILE A 76 -11.08 2.30 -0.88
C ILE A 76 -11.22 3.71 -1.44
N ALA A 77 -11.39 4.68 -0.56
CA ALA A 77 -11.43 6.09 -0.90
C ALA A 77 -10.52 6.90 0.04
N VAL A 78 -9.90 7.93 -0.51
CA VAL A 78 -9.14 8.93 0.24
C VAL A 78 -9.87 10.27 0.18
N ARG A 79 -9.86 11.01 1.29
CA ARG A 79 -10.57 12.28 1.39
C ARG A 79 -9.91 13.39 0.59
N HIS A 80 -8.58 13.40 0.54
CA HIS A 80 -7.77 14.39 -0.14
C HIS A 80 -6.69 13.71 -0.96
N GLY A 81 -6.34 14.30 -2.11
CA GLY A 81 -5.29 13.79 -2.98
C GLY A 81 -5.66 12.48 -3.69
N TYR A 82 -4.67 11.66 -3.96
CA TYR A 82 -4.77 10.47 -4.80
C TYR A 82 -4.17 9.26 -4.09
N LEU A 83 -4.75 8.08 -4.27
CA LEU A 83 -4.13 6.83 -3.87
C LEU A 83 -3.05 6.48 -4.89
N CYS A 84 -1.80 6.70 -4.51
CA CYS A 84 -0.64 6.59 -5.39
C CYS A 84 0.13 5.29 -5.19
N TRP A 85 0.32 4.89 -3.93
CA TRP A 85 1.22 3.80 -3.60
C TRP A 85 0.52 2.70 -2.85
N VAL A 86 0.78 1.47 -3.30
CA VAL A 86 0.29 0.26 -2.66
C VAL A 86 1.48 -0.59 -2.25
N TRP A 87 1.49 -1.04 -1.02
CA TRP A 87 2.42 -2.03 -0.53
C TRP A 87 1.67 -3.30 -0.16
N ILE A 88 1.95 -4.37 -0.86
CA ILE A 88 1.40 -5.70 -0.57
C ILE A 88 2.51 -6.49 0.11
N GLU A 89 2.35 -6.73 1.40
CA GLU A 89 3.30 -7.46 2.21
C GLU A 89 2.89 -8.93 2.28
N GLU A 90 3.89 -9.83 2.26
CA GLU A 90 3.70 -11.27 2.15
C GLU A 90 2.86 -11.65 0.91
N ALA A 91 3.19 -11.04 -0.23
CA ALA A 91 2.40 -11.15 -1.45
C ALA A 91 2.22 -12.60 -1.93
N TYR A 92 3.12 -13.52 -1.58
CA TYR A 92 2.98 -14.95 -1.90
C TYR A 92 1.74 -15.61 -1.28
N GLN A 93 1.16 -15.02 -0.22
CA GLN A 93 -0.07 -15.49 0.41
C GLN A 93 -1.32 -15.23 -0.45
N ILE A 94 -1.21 -14.36 -1.44
CA ILE A 94 -2.23 -14.19 -2.48
C ILE A 94 -2.04 -15.33 -3.49
N THR A 95 -2.80 -16.39 -3.31
CA THR A 95 -2.64 -17.61 -4.10
C THR A 95 -3.27 -17.53 -5.47
N ASP A 96 -4.27 -16.66 -5.65
CA ASP A 96 -4.99 -16.47 -6.90
C ASP A 96 -4.65 -15.10 -7.51
N GLU A 97 -4.15 -15.10 -8.74
CA GLU A 97 -3.85 -13.88 -9.50
C GLU A 97 -5.08 -12.99 -9.68
N SER A 98 -6.27 -13.57 -9.80
CA SER A 98 -7.53 -12.83 -9.94
C SER A 98 -7.83 -11.93 -8.73
N ASP A 99 -7.38 -12.31 -7.53
CA ASP A 99 -7.54 -11.49 -6.33
C ASP A 99 -6.61 -10.26 -6.37
N PHE A 100 -5.40 -10.43 -6.90
CA PHE A 100 -4.50 -9.30 -7.18
C PHE A 100 -5.13 -8.35 -8.21
N ASP A 101 -5.68 -8.87 -9.30
CA ASP A 101 -6.31 -8.05 -10.33
C ASP A 101 -7.54 -7.28 -9.79
N LYS A 102 -8.37 -7.91 -8.95
CA LYS A 102 -9.48 -7.24 -8.26
C LYS A 102 -8.99 -6.08 -7.39
N LEU A 103 -7.89 -6.29 -6.64
CA LEU A 103 -7.27 -5.22 -5.86
C LEU A 103 -6.81 -4.08 -6.78
N MET A 104 -6.11 -4.38 -7.88
CA MET A 104 -5.64 -3.37 -8.84
C MET A 104 -6.79 -2.58 -9.46
N MET A 105 -7.89 -3.25 -9.81
CA MET A 105 -9.10 -2.57 -10.30
C MET A 105 -9.78 -1.69 -9.25
N SER A 106 -9.59 -1.98 -7.98
CA SER A 106 -10.15 -1.19 -6.86
C SER A 106 -9.35 0.09 -6.58
N ILE A 107 -8.08 0.14 -6.98
CA ILE A 107 -7.22 1.31 -6.87
C ILE A 107 -7.48 2.23 -8.07
N ARG A 108 -8.68 2.81 -8.09
CA ARG A 108 -9.16 3.65 -9.18
C ARG A 108 -8.74 5.10 -9.00
N GLY A 109 -8.95 5.89 -10.05
CA GLY A 109 -8.71 7.31 -10.12
C GLY A 109 -7.55 7.66 -11.05
N LYS A 110 -7.77 8.65 -11.89
CA LYS A 110 -6.70 9.21 -12.73
C LYS A 110 -5.91 10.20 -11.91
N ILE A 111 -4.59 10.10 -11.95
CA ILE A 111 -3.69 11.10 -11.41
C ILE A 111 -3.41 12.11 -12.54
N PRO A 112 -3.63 13.42 -12.34
CA PRO A 112 -3.30 14.41 -13.35
C PRO A 112 -1.79 14.38 -13.65
N GLN A 113 -1.41 14.40 -14.92
CA GLN A 113 0.00 14.43 -15.32
C GLN A 113 0.75 15.63 -14.74
N SER A 114 0.07 16.78 -14.62
CA SER A 114 0.62 18.00 -14.02
C SER A 114 0.97 17.89 -12.55
N SER A 115 0.52 16.85 -11.85
CA SER A 115 0.79 16.66 -10.41
C SER A 115 2.19 16.13 -10.11
N GLY A 116 2.90 15.58 -11.10
CA GLY A 116 4.16 14.85 -10.88
C GLY A 116 4.02 13.57 -10.07
N LEU A 117 2.79 13.14 -9.77
CA LEU A 117 2.50 11.93 -9.03
C LEU A 117 2.36 10.73 -9.98
N PHE A 118 2.63 9.55 -9.47
CA PHE A 118 2.48 8.30 -10.22
C PHE A 118 1.96 7.18 -9.30
N LYS A 119 1.37 6.18 -9.90
CA LYS A 119 0.97 4.96 -9.19
C LYS A 119 2.12 3.97 -9.17
N GLN A 120 2.29 3.32 -8.03
CA GLN A 120 3.24 2.23 -7.87
C GLN A 120 2.69 1.17 -6.92
N VAL A 121 2.88 -0.08 -7.28
CA VAL A 121 2.63 -1.24 -6.43
C VAL A 121 3.96 -1.86 -6.06
N THR A 122 4.17 -2.09 -4.78
CA THR A 122 5.34 -2.77 -4.24
C THR A 122 4.90 -4.10 -3.64
N LEU A 123 5.49 -5.19 -4.09
CA LEU A 123 5.29 -6.51 -3.54
C LEU A 123 6.51 -6.88 -2.71
N THR A 124 6.30 -7.29 -1.46
CA THR A 124 7.35 -7.86 -0.61
C THR A 124 6.95 -9.29 -0.23
N PHE A 125 7.87 -10.23 -0.40
CA PHE A 125 7.59 -11.64 -0.12
C PHE A 125 8.88 -12.46 -0.05
N ASN A 126 8.79 -13.61 0.61
CA ASN A 126 9.80 -14.65 0.56
C ASN A 126 9.38 -15.72 -0.46
N PRO A 127 10.20 -16.06 -1.45
CA PRO A 127 9.84 -16.99 -2.52
C PRO A 127 9.96 -18.44 -2.06
N TRP A 128 8.97 -18.94 -1.30
CA TRP A 128 8.93 -20.32 -0.79
C TRP A 128 8.64 -21.35 -1.87
N ARG A 129 7.88 -20.95 -2.90
CA ARG A 129 7.47 -21.80 -4.02
C ARG A 129 7.10 -20.94 -5.21
N GLU A 130 7.08 -21.53 -6.39
CA GLU A 130 6.58 -20.88 -7.58
C GLU A 130 5.07 -20.61 -7.46
N ASN A 131 4.66 -19.43 -7.93
CA ASN A 131 3.28 -19.01 -8.02
C ASN A 131 3.11 -18.01 -9.17
N TRP A 132 1.93 -17.46 -9.35
CA TRP A 132 1.60 -16.49 -10.40
C TRP A 132 2.52 -15.26 -10.44
N ILE A 133 3.10 -14.85 -9.30
CA ILE A 133 4.04 -13.70 -9.23
C ILE A 133 5.25 -13.98 -10.11
N LYS A 134 5.80 -15.22 -10.08
CA LYS A 134 6.91 -15.60 -10.94
C LYS A 134 6.54 -15.45 -12.42
N THR A 135 5.45 -16.06 -12.83
CA THR A 135 5.02 -16.02 -14.24
C THR A 135 4.74 -14.59 -14.71
N ARG A 136 4.07 -13.78 -13.89
CA ARG A 136 3.65 -12.43 -14.28
C ARG A 136 4.80 -11.43 -14.33
N PHE A 137 5.69 -11.46 -13.34
CA PHE A 137 6.67 -10.39 -13.14
C PHE A 137 8.11 -10.78 -13.44
N PHE A 138 8.45 -12.07 -13.38
CA PHE A 138 9.80 -12.55 -13.64
C PHE A 138 9.94 -13.22 -14.99
N ASP A 139 8.98 -14.04 -15.39
CA ASP A 139 9.04 -14.75 -16.69
C ASP A 139 8.56 -13.84 -17.83
N ASN A 140 7.67 -12.88 -17.55
CA ASN A 140 7.12 -11.95 -18.54
C ASN A 140 7.24 -10.50 -18.04
N PRO A 141 8.45 -9.99 -17.76
CA PRO A 141 8.62 -8.60 -17.31
C PRO A 141 8.34 -7.63 -18.46
N ASP A 142 7.77 -6.48 -18.13
CA ASP A 142 7.67 -5.31 -18.99
C ASP A 142 8.45 -4.12 -18.41
N ASP A 143 8.57 -3.03 -19.15
CA ASP A 143 9.35 -1.85 -18.77
C ASP A 143 8.81 -1.13 -17.50
N SER A 144 7.64 -1.50 -17.02
CA SER A 144 7.06 -0.95 -15.78
C SER A 144 7.45 -1.73 -14.52
N ILE A 145 8.11 -2.90 -14.68
CA ILE A 145 8.47 -3.80 -13.60
C ILE A 145 9.91 -3.56 -13.16
N PHE A 146 10.10 -3.32 -11.87
CA PHE A 146 11.41 -3.16 -11.22
C PHE A 146 11.56 -4.27 -10.18
N LEU A 147 12.53 -5.15 -10.37
CA LEU A 147 12.85 -6.29 -9.52
C LEU A 147 14.00 -5.98 -8.58
#